data_e2bfa3e8bb77b00def79952258b5036d
#
_entry.id   e2bfa3e8bb77b00def79952258b5036d
#
_cell.length_a   1.000
_cell.length_b   1.000
_cell.length_c   1.000
_cell.angle_alpha   90.00
_cell.angle_beta   90.00
_cell.angle_gamma   90.00
#
_symmetry.space_group_name_H-M   'P 1'
#
loop_
_entity.id
_entity.type
_entity.pdbx_description
1 polymer ?
#
loop_
_entity_poly.entity_id
_entity_poly.type
_entity_poly.pdbx_seq_one_letter_code
_entity_poly.pdbx_strand_id
1 'polypeptide(L)'
;MPTRHVQAGPAGSPQALATRDEIRNVAIVAHVDHGKTTLVDAMLWQSGAFRAGSHVADRVMDSGDLEREKGITILAKNTAVHHDGLVINIVDTPGHADFGGEVERGLSMVDGVILLVDASEGPLPQTRFVLRKTLEASLPVILVINKVDRPDARIAEVLDACYELFIDLDAS
;
A
#
# COMPACT_ATOMS: atom_id res chain seq x y z
N MET A 1 -39.93 -43.42 26.76
CA MET A 1 -39.34 -42.37 25.95
C MET A 1 -37.83 -42.62 25.84
N PRO A 2 -37.29 -43.00 24.65
CA PRO A 2 -35.86 -43.31 24.52
C PRO A 2 -35.06 -42.03 24.30
N THR A 3 -34.02 -41.83 25.11
CA THR A 3 -33.04 -40.79 25.02
C THR A 3 -32.18 -40.97 23.75
N ARG A 4 -32.18 -39.97 22.87
CA ARG A 4 -31.28 -39.91 21.71
C ARG A 4 -29.86 -39.58 22.20
N HIS A 5 -28.99 -40.57 22.08
CA HIS A 5 -27.53 -40.32 22.12
C HIS A 5 -27.12 -39.54 20.85
N VAL A 6 -26.64 -38.32 21.05
CA VAL A 6 -25.94 -37.56 20.02
C VAL A 6 -24.53 -38.13 19.95
N GLN A 7 -24.21 -38.86 18.90
CA GLN A 7 -22.82 -39.22 18.58
C GLN A 7 -22.06 -37.98 18.12
N ALA A 8 -21.01 -37.62 18.85
CA ALA A 8 -20.05 -36.65 18.39
C ALA A 8 -19.31 -37.23 17.16
N GLY A 9 -19.45 -36.56 16.01
CA GLY A 9 -18.68 -36.89 14.81
C GLY A 9 -17.17 -36.65 15.02
N PRO A 10 -16.33 -37.31 14.22
CA PRO A 10 -14.87 -37.19 14.36
C PRO A 10 -14.42 -35.73 14.22
N ALA A 11 -13.51 -35.32 15.10
CA ALA A 11 -12.88 -33.99 15.04
C ALA A 11 -12.35 -33.73 13.63
N GLY A 12 -12.88 -32.66 12.99
CA GLY A 12 -12.52 -32.30 11.64
C GLY A 12 -11.02 -32.07 11.52
N SER A 13 -10.43 -32.67 10.50
CA SER A 13 -9.08 -32.35 10.03
C SER A 13 -8.94 -30.84 9.91
N PRO A 14 -7.78 -30.25 10.25
CA PRO A 14 -7.57 -28.81 10.06
C PRO A 14 -7.90 -28.47 8.60
N GLN A 15 -8.92 -27.64 8.40
CA GLN A 15 -9.27 -27.18 7.07
C GLN A 15 -8.04 -26.49 6.49
N ALA A 16 -7.51 -27.03 5.40
CA ALA A 16 -6.47 -26.37 4.66
C ALA A 16 -6.97 -24.96 4.29
N LEU A 17 -6.24 -23.94 4.69
CA LEU A 17 -6.55 -22.57 4.32
C LEU A 17 -6.59 -22.50 2.79
N ALA A 18 -7.74 -22.09 2.25
CA ALA A 18 -7.88 -21.89 0.81
C ALA A 18 -7.01 -20.69 0.42
N THR A 19 -6.02 -20.93 -0.45
CA THR A 19 -5.25 -19.85 -1.09
C THR A 19 -6.08 -19.24 -2.22
N ARG A 20 -6.05 -17.94 -2.34
CA ARG A 20 -6.68 -17.18 -3.42
C ARG A 20 -5.60 -16.54 -4.28
N ASP A 21 -5.28 -17.19 -5.38
CA ASP A 21 -4.21 -16.76 -6.29
C ASP A 21 -4.57 -15.50 -7.10
N GLU A 22 -5.85 -15.17 -7.14
CA GLU A 22 -6.36 -13.97 -7.81
C GLU A 22 -6.29 -12.68 -6.96
N ILE A 23 -5.91 -12.76 -5.68
CA ILE A 23 -5.86 -11.60 -4.77
C ILE A 23 -4.42 -11.23 -4.47
N ARG A 24 -4.13 -9.93 -4.52
CA ARG A 24 -2.86 -9.32 -4.06
C ARG A 24 -3.18 -8.19 -3.10
N ASN A 25 -2.53 -8.20 -1.95
CA ASN A 25 -2.61 -7.12 -0.97
C ASN A 25 -1.32 -6.31 -1.06
N VAL A 26 -1.42 -5.02 -1.34
CA VAL A 26 -0.27 -4.16 -1.60
C VAL A 26 -0.37 -2.90 -0.76
N ALA A 27 0.67 -2.58 0.01
CA ALA A 27 0.77 -1.29 0.67
C ALA A 27 1.38 -0.26 -0.28
N ILE A 28 0.86 0.96 -0.28
CA ILE A 28 1.51 2.09 -0.95
C ILE A 28 2.12 2.99 0.12
N VAL A 29 3.43 3.16 0.03
CA VAL A 29 4.22 3.99 0.93
C VAL A 29 4.81 5.15 0.13
N ALA A 30 4.60 6.35 0.62
CA ALA A 30 5.12 7.58 0.02
C ALA A 30 5.34 8.63 1.08
N HIS A 31 6.29 9.53 0.84
CA HIS A 31 6.35 10.79 1.59
C HIS A 31 5.15 11.68 1.24
N VAL A 32 4.86 12.64 2.11
CA VAL A 32 3.84 13.67 1.87
C VAL A 32 4.15 14.36 0.53
N ASP A 33 3.14 14.63 -0.26
CA ASP A 33 3.21 15.27 -1.58
C ASP A 33 3.95 14.49 -2.68
N HIS A 34 4.45 13.28 -2.45
CA HIS A 34 5.01 12.43 -3.51
C HIS A 34 3.96 11.89 -4.51
N GLY A 35 2.66 12.16 -4.25
CA GLY A 35 1.57 11.85 -5.17
C GLY A 35 0.87 10.51 -4.94
N LYS A 36 0.91 9.98 -3.70
CA LYS A 36 0.25 8.72 -3.32
C LYS A 36 -1.24 8.71 -3.66
N THR A 37 -1.99 9.70 -3.18
CA THR A 37 -3.43 9.83 -3.44
C THR A 37 -3.73 9.94 -4.93
N THR A 38 -2.95 10.73 -5.66
CA THR A 38 -3.10 10.88 -7.12
C THR A 38 -2.88 9.56 -7.85
N LEU A 39 -1.88 8.76 -7.44
CA LEU A 39 -1.63 7.44 -8.03
C LEU A 39 -2.81 6.50 -7.78
N VAL A 40 -3.31 6.42 -6.54
CA VAL A 40 -4.45 5.55 -6.19
C VAL A 40 -5.71 5.97 -6.95
N ASP A 41 -6.00 7.25 -7.02
CA ASP A 41 -7.13 7.77 -7.79
C ASP A 41 -7.01 7.41 -9.28
N ALA A 42 -5.83 7.54 -9.88
CA ALA A 42 -5.58 7.14 -11.26
C ALA A 42 -5.79 5.63 -11.48
N MET A 43 -5.34 4.79 -10.56
CA MET A 43 -5.57 3.34 -10.61
C MET A 43 -7.07 3.00 -10.54
N LEU A 44 -7.83 3.66 -9.66
CA LEU A 44 -9.27 3.49 -9.54
C LEU A 44 -10.02 3.93 -10.80
N TRP A 45 -9.60 5.04 -11.43
CA TRP A 45 -10.17 5.50 -12.69
C TRP A 45 -9.91 4.50 -13.82
N GLN A 46 -8.69 4.03 -13.96
CA GLN A 46 -8.30 3.11 -15.04
C GLN A 46 -8.91 1.72 -14.90
N SER A 47 -9.13 1.26 -13.66
CA SER A 47 -9.78 -0.03 -13.40
C SER A 47 -11.30 -0.03 -13.63
N GLY A 48 -11.89 1.14 -13.92
CA GLY A 48 -13.33 1.28 -14.08
C GLY A 48 -14.14 1.18 -12.78
N ALA A 49 -13.49 1.35 -11.63
CA ALA A 49 -14.15 1.35 -10.32
C ALA A 49 -15.19 2.48 -10.21
N PHE A 50 -15.03 3.55 -10.97
CA PHE A 50 -15.98 4.65 -11.04
C PHE A 50 -16.87 4.53 -12.27
N ARG A 51 -18.19 4.62 -12.06
CA ARG A 51 -19.15 4.69 -13.19
C ARG A 51 -19.03 6.05 -13.89
N ALA A 52 -19.05 6.05 -15.22
CA ALA A 52 -19.15 7.27 -16.03
C ALA A 52 -20.38 8.10 -15.57
N GLY A 53 -20.14 9.34 -15.15
CA GLY A 53 -21.19 10.24 -14.64
C GLY A 53 -21.35 10.31 -13.12
N SER A 54 -20.61 9.54 -12.32
CA SER A 54 -20.53 9.77 -10.90
C SER A 54 -19.65 11.01 -10.62
N HIS A 55 -20.19 12.00 -9.91
CA HIS A 55 -19.38 13.06 -9.32
C HIS A 55 -18.54 12.42 -8.19
N VAL A 56 -17.36 11.92 -8.56
CA VAL A 56 -16.40 11.44 -7.58
C VAL A 56 -15.65 12.65 -7.06
N ALA A 57 -15.70 12.87 -5.75
CA ALA A 57 -14.89 13.91 -5.14
C ALA A 57 -13.41 13.61 -5.39
N ASP A 58 -12.66 14.61 -5.82
CA ASP A 58 -11.20 14.51 -5.87
C ASP A 58 -10.67 14.00 -4.53
N ARG A 59 -9.65 13.15 -4.56
CA ARG A 59 -9.01 12.55 -3.36
C ARG A 59 -9.93 11.56 -2.63
N VAL A 60 -10.36 10.52 -3.30
CA VAL A 60 -11.23 9.46 -2.74
C VAL A 60 -10.66 8.85 -1.46
N MET A 61 -9.34 8.70 -1.38
CA MET A 61 -8.67 8.13 -0.22
C MET A 61 -8.58 9.10 0.96
N ASP A 62 -8.47 10.40 0.73
CA ASP A 62 -8.37 11.43 1.77
C ASP A 62 -9.76 12.01 2.08
N SER A 63 -10.70 11.17 2.51
CA SER A 63 -12.10 11.57 2.74
C SER A 63 -12.36 12.20 4.11
N GLY A 64 -11.41 12.14 5.04
CA GLY A 64 -11.50 12.77 6.36
C GLY A 64 -11.30 14.28 6.31
N ASP A 65 -12.06 15.06 7.10
CA ASP A 65 -11.95 16.53 7.11
C ASP A 65 -10.54 17.01 7.47
N LEU A 66 -9.89 16.36 8.44
CA LEU A 66 -8.49 16.64 8.83
C LEU A 66 -7.48 16.24 7.75
N GLU A 67 -7.71 15.14 7.04
CA GLU A 67 -6.87 14.68 5.94
C GLU A 67 -6.94 15.66 4.77
N ARG A 68 -8.14 16.16 4.46
CA ARG A 68 -8.36 17.20 3.43
C ARG A 68 -7.73 18.52 3.79
N GLU A 69 -7.84 18.96 5.04
CA GLU A 69 -7.27 20.21 5.51
C GLU A 69 -5.73 20.17 5.51
N LYS A 70 -5.15 19.06 5.96
CA LYS A 70 -3.70 18.90 6.07
C LYS A 70 -3.02 18.32 4.84
N GLY A 71 -3.80 17.75 3.91
CA GLY A 71 -3.28 17.13 2.68
C GLY A 71 -2.50 15.83 2.92
N ILE A 72 -2.68 15.18 4.06
CA ILE A 72 -1.97 13.94 4.46
C ILE A 72 -2.94 12.82 4.81
N THR A 73 -2.57 11.57 4.56
CA THR A 73 -3.29 10.39 5.04
C THR A 73 -2.98 10.18 6.52
N ILE A 74 -4.01 10.09 7.34
CA ILE A 74 -3.89 9.88 8.79
C ILE A 74 -4.24 8.44 9.15
N LEU A 75 -5.29 7.88 8.56
CA LEU A 75 -5.76 6.53 8.82
C LEU A 75 -5.50 5.61 7.64
N ALA A 76 -5.02 4.40 7.89
CA ALA A 76 -4.92 3.37 6.87
C ALA A 76 -6.31 3.04 6.31
N LYS A 77 -6.43 3.08 4.99
CA LYS A 77 -7.66 2.78 4.24
C LYS A 77 -7.39 1.69 3.23
N ASN A 78 -8.41 0.89 2.98
CA ASN A 78 -8.33 -0.18 2.00
C ASN A 78 -9.22 0.16 0.80
N THR A 79 -8.68 -0.01 -0.39
CA THR A 79 -9.45 0.04 -1.62
C THR A 79 -9.07 -1.12 -2.53
N ALA A 80 -9.94 -1.52 -3.45
CA ALA A 80 -9.67 -2.62 -4.36
C ALA A 80 -9.70 -2.14 -5.81
N VAL A 81 -8.70 -2.56 -6.58
CA VAL A 81 -8.57 -2.32 -8.01
C VAL A 81 -8.64 -3.67 -8.72
N HIS A 82 -9.38 -3.75 -9.84
CA HIS A 82 -9.48 -4.95 -10.65
C HIS A 82 -8.68 -4.75 -11.94
N HIS A 83 -7.78 -5.68 -12.23
CA HIS A 83 -6.95 -5.66 -13.42
C HIS A 83 -6.66 -7.09 -13.90
N ASP A 84 -6.99 -7.40 -15.14
CA ASP A 84 -6.71 -8.70 -15.79
C ASP A 84 -7.09 -9.93 -14.95
N GLY A 85 -8.26 -9.89 -14.32
CA GLY A 85 -8.75 -10.99 -13.47
C GLY A 85 -8.15 -11.03 -12.06
N LEU A 86 -7.22 -10.13 -11.75
CA LEU A 86 -6.68 -9.97 -10.41
C LEU A 86 -7.46 -8.92 -9.62
N VAL A 87 -7.57 -9.15 -8.33
CA VAL A 87 -8.05 -8.17 -7.35
C VAL A 87 -6.85 -7.66 -6.57
N ILE A 88 -6.53 -6.40 -6.72
CA ILE A 88 -5.42 -5.74 -6.02
C ILE A 88 -6.02 -4.90 -4.90
N ASN A 89 -5.90 -5.37 -3.67
CA ASN A 89 -6.28 -4.60 -2.50
C ASN A 89 -5.14 -3.64 -2.15
N ILE A 90 -5.42 -2.36 -2.20
CA ILE A 90 -4.47 -1.31 -1.86
C ILE A 90 -4.71 -0.90 -0.41
N VAL A 91 -3.69 -1.07 0.42
CA VAL A 91 -3.66 -0.59 1.80
C VAL A 91 -2.92 0.74 1.79
N ASP A 92 -3.65 1.82 1.98
CA ASP A 92 -3.06 3.15 2.09
C ASP A 92 -2.47 3.33 3.49
N THR A 93 -1.15 3.48 3.57
CA THR A 93 -0.43 3.65 4.84
C THR A 93 -0.03 5.10 5.04
N PRO A 94 -0.12 5.62 6.29
CA PRO A 94 0.41 6.93 6.60
C PRO A 94 1.89 7.03 6.23
N GLY A 95 2.30 8.13 5.59
CA GLY A 95 3.70 8.37 5.19
C GLY A 95 4.56 8.99 6.29
N HIS A 96 4.01 9.29 7.46
CA HIS A 96 4.70 10.03 8.52
C HIS A 96 5.24 9.10 9.62
N ALA A 97 6.46 9.36 10.09
CA ALA A 97 7.13 8.55 11.13
C ALA A 97 6.36 8.51 12.48
N ASP A 98 5.55 9.53 12.76
CA ASP A 98 4.73 9.61 13.98
C ASP A 98 3.65 8.50 14.04
N PHE A 99 3.34 7.86 12.91
CA PHE A 99 2.37 6.78 12.80
C PHE A 99 3.03 5.40 12.65
N GLY A 100 4.21 5.18 13.25
CA GLY A 100 4.98 3.94 13.14
C GLY A 100 4.17 2.66 13.41
N GLY A 101 3.28 2.68 14.40
CA GLY A 101 2.38 1.55 14.70
C GLY A 101 1.35 1.26 13.59
N GLU A 102 0.85 2.29 12.89
CA GLU A 102 -0.06 2.12 11.76
C GLU A 102 0.70 1.58 10.53
N VAL A 103 1.95 2.00 10.32
CA VAL A 103 2.82 1.47 9.27
C VAL A 103 3.07 -0.03 9.48
N GLU A 104 3.50 -0.45 10.68
CA GLU A 104 3.75 -1.86 11.00
C GLU A 104 2.48 -2.72 10.83
N ARG A 105 1.33 -2.21 11.28
CA ARG A 105 0.05 -2.89 11.11
C ARG A 105 -0.33 -3.02 9.64
N GLY A 106 -0.14 -1.98 8.82
CA GLY A 106 -0.36 -2.01 7.39
C GLY A 106 0.53 -3.04 6.70
N LEU A 107 1.82 -3.05 7.02
CA LEU A 107 2.79 -3.98 6.45
C LEU A 107 2.53 -5.44 6.82
N SER A 108 1.97 -5.73 8.00
CA SER A 108 1.65 -7.10 8.42
C SER A 108 0.48 -7.74 7.64
N MET A 109 -0.26 -6.97 6.86
CA MET A 109 -1.45 -7.42 6.14
C MET A 109 -1.25 -7.52 4.62
N VAL A 110 -0.06 -7.26 4.11
CA VAL A 110 0.19 -7.15 2.66
C VAL A 110 1.19 -8.17 2.15
N ASP A 111 1.11 -8.45 0.86
CA ASP A 111 1.98 -9.38 0.13
C ASP A 111 3.20 -8.67 -0.47
N GLY A 112 3.16 -7.33 -0.54
CA GLY A 112 4.23 -6.51 -1.09
C GLY A 112 3.99 -5.02 -0.91
N VAL A 113 4.99 -4.21 -1.25
CA VAL A 113 4.98 -2.75 -1.03
C VAL A 113 5.32 -2.03 -2.33
N ILE A 114 4.56 -0.99 -2.64
CA ILE A 114 4.92 0.02 -3.64
C ILE A 114 5.53 1.20 -2.89
N LEU A 115 6.80 1.46 -3.14
CA LEU A 115 7.51 2.62 -2.63
C LEU A 115 7.49 3.72 -3.69
N LEU A 116 6.76 4.80 -3.42
CA LEU A 116 6.59 5.93 -4.33
C LEU A 116 7.54 7.07 -3.94
N VAL A 117 8.39 7.48 -4.87
CA VAL A 117 9.39 8.53 -4.69
C VAL A 117 9.21 9.61 -5.76
N ASP A 118 9.28 10.88 -5.36
CA ASP A 118 9.25 12.03 -6.27
C ASP A 118 10.58 12.15 -7.04
N ALA A 119 10.50 12.32 -8.35
CA ALA A 119 11.66 12.42 -9.24
C ALA A 119 12.54 13.66 -9.00
N SER A 120 12.04 14.66 -8.30
CA SER A 120 12.79 15.88 -7.98
C SER A 120 13.39 15.87 -6.58
N GLU A 121 12.67 15.30 -5.60
CA GLU A 121 13.07 15.31 -4.20
C GLU A 121 13.92 14.09 -3.82
N GLY A 122 13.62 12.93 -4.39
CA GLY A 122 14.29 11.68 -4.04
C GLY A 122 13.79 11.06 -2.73
N PRO A 123 14.51 10.05 -2.19
CA PRO A 123 14.14 9.38 -0.95
C PRO A 123 14.42 10.30 0.25
N LEU A 124 13.42 10.50 1.09
CA LEU A 124 13.48 11.33 2.29
C LEU A 124 13.68 10.47 3.56
N PRO A 125 14.00 11.06 4.73
CA PRO A 125 14.26 10.29 5.95
C PRO A 125 13.13 9.35 6.37
N GLN A 126 11.87 9.73 6.17
CA GLN A 126 10.72 8.86 6.45
C GLN A 126 10.70 7.64 5.53
N THR A 127 11.12 7.79 4.28
CA THR A 127 11.27 6.69 3.32
C THR A 127 12.21 5.61 3.88
N ARG A 128 13.33 6.02 4.48
CA ARG A 128 14.29 5.11 5.12
C ARG A 128 13.66 4.29 6.23
N PHE A 129 12.87 4.92 7.09
CA PHE A 129 12.20 4.22 8.19
C PHE A 129 11.24 3.13 7.69
N VAL A 130 10.36 3.49 6.75
CA VAL A 130 9.36 2.55 6.24
C VAL A 130 10.01 1.44 5.41
N LEU A 131 11.01 1.77 4.59
CA LEU A 131 11.76 0.79 3.81
C LEU A 131 12.46 -0.24 4.73
N ARG A 132 13.08 0.20 5.83
CA ARG A 132 13.66 -0.70 6.84
C ARG A 132 12.61 -1.68 7.36
N LYS A 133 11.43 -1.18 7.78
CA LYS A 133 10.34 -2.04 8.27
C LYS A 133 9.82 -3.02 7.23
N THR A 134 9.81 -2.63 5.98
CA THR A 134 9.44 -3.49 4.84
C THR A 134 10.46 -4.62 4.65
N LEU A 135 11.75 -4.31 4.69
CA LEU A 135 12.82 -5.30 4.57
C LEU A 135 12.87 -6.24 5.79
N GLU A 136 12.71 -5.72 7.01
CA GLU A 136 12.59 -6.53 8.23
C GLU A 136 11.43 -7.54 8.12
N ALA A 137 10.33 -7.15 7.48
CA ALA A 137 9.18 -8.03 7.21
C ALA A 137 9.38 -8.97 6.00
N SER A 138 10.52 -8.90 5.32
CA SER A 138 10.85 -9.68 4.10
C SER A 138 9.81 -9.50 2.98
N LEU A 139 9.20 -8.31 2.87
CA LEU A 139 8.22 -8.01 1.83
C LEU A 139 8.92 -7.55 0.55
N PRO A 140 8.48 -8.03 -0.64
CA PRO A 140 8.96 -7.52 -1.91
C PRO A 140 8.58 -6.05 -2.09
N VAL A 141 9.50 -5.26 -2.66
CA VAL A 141 9.33 -3.83 -2.90
C VAL A 141 9.35 -3.54 -4.38
N ILE A 142 8.36 -2.77 -4.85
CA ILE A 142 8.34 -2.16 -6.18
C ILE A 142 8.62 -0.67 -6.01
N LEU A 143 9.75 -0.21 -6.55
CA LEU A 143 10.10 1.21 -6.57
C LEU A 143 9.38 1.89 -7.75
N VAL A 144 8.67 2.97 -7.45
CA VAL A 144 8.00 3.83 -8.44
C VAL A 144 8.53 5.25 -8.33
N ILE A 145 9.17 5.74 -9.39
CA ILE A 145 9.59 7.14 -9.50
C ILE A 145 8.45 7.93 -10.13
N ASN A 146 7.91 8.88 -9.41
CA ASN A 146 6.75 9.68 -9.80
C ASN A 146 7.14 11.10 -10.20
N LYS A 147 6.22 11.81 -10.85
CA LYS A 147 6.38 13.19 -11.32
C LYS A 147 7.57 13.38 -12.27
N VAL A 148 7.81 12.39 -13.11
CA VAL A 148 8.91 12.37 -14.10
C VAL A 148 8.73 13.43 -15.21
N ASP A 149 7.55 13.99 -15.34
CA ASP A 149 7.17 15.06 -16.24
C ASP A 149 7.59 16.47 -15.79
N ARG A 150 8.02 16.59 -14.54
CA ARG A 150 8.47 17.89 -13.99
C ARG A 150 9.78 18.34 -14.63
N PRO A 151 9.95 19.67 -14.87
CA PRO A 151 11.20 20.21 -15.46
C PRO A 151 12.41 20.06 -14.53
N ASP A 152 12.22 19.88 -13.23
CA ASP A 152 13.22 19.66 -12.20
C ASP A 152 13.42 18.18 -11.84
N ALA A 153 12.84 17.26 -12.61
CA ALA A 153 12.99 15.83 -12.39
C ALA A 153 14.44 15.36 -12.65
N ARG A 154 15.00 14.60 -11.70
CA ARG A 154 16.37 14.05 -11.73
C ARG A 154 16.31 12.53 -11.61
N ILE A 155 15.66 11.87 -12.59
CA ILE A 155 15.30 10.46 -12.53
C ILE A 155 16.50 9.56 -12.23
N ALA A 156 17.62 9.73 -12.93
CA ALA A 156 18.81 8.90 -12.75
C ALA A 156 19.42 9.07 -11.35
N GLU A 157 19.58 10.31 -10.88
CA GLU A 157 20.13 10.60 -9.55
C GLU A 157 19.24 10.08 -8.42
N VAL A 158 17.92 10.22 -8.58
CA VAL A 158 16.95 9.71 -7.61
C VAL A 158 16.93 8.18 -7.58
N LEU A 159 17.07 7.55 -8.74
CA LEU A 159 17.16 6.10 -8.82
C LEU A 159 18.43 5.58 -8.11
N ASP A 160 19.57 6.22 -8.35
CA ASP A 160 20.85 5.89 -7.70
C ASP A 160 20.76 6.08 -6.18
N ALA A 161 20.17 7.19 -5.72
CA ALA A 161 19.95 7.45 -4.29
C ALA A 161 19.02 6.40 -3.64
N CYS A 162 18.02 5.91 -4.37
CA CYS A 162 17.19 4.82 -3.90
C CYS A 162 17.97 3.51 -3.79
N TYR A 163 18.81 3.16 -4.79
CA TYR A 163 19.66 1.97 -4.72
C TYR A 163 20.65 2.02 -3.56
N GLU A 164 21.30 3.17 -3.34
CA GLU A 164 22.19 3.36 -2.18
C GLU A 164 21.42 3.13 -0.86
N LEU A 165 20.21 3.65 -0.76
CA LEU A 165 19.35 3.45 0.41
C LEU A 165 19.02 1.97 0.64
N PHE A 166 18.71 1.20 -0.40
CA PHE A 166 18.47 -0.24 -0.30
C PHE A 166 19.71 -0.99 0.17
N ILE A 167 20.89 -0.70 -0.42
CA ILE A 167 22.16 -1.32 -0.04
C ILE A 167 22.50 -1.03 1.42
N ASP A 168 22.35 0.21 1.86
CA ASP A 168 22.61 0.63 3.25
C ASP A 168 21.71 -0.11 4.25
N LEU A 169 20.49 -0.42 3.89
CA LEU A 169 19.52 -1.08 4.77
C LEU A 169 19.66 -2.60 4.76
N ASP A 170 20.10 -3.20 3.64
CA ASP A 170 20.35 -4.64 3.54
C ASP A 170 21.65 -5.05 4.26
N ALA A 171 22.61 -4.11 4.35
CA ALA A 171 23.91 -4.32 5.01
C ALA A 171 23.86 -4.10 6.54
N SER A 172 22.74 -3.67 7.11
CA SER A 172 22.59 -3.32 8.53
C SER A 172 21.73 -4.33 9.29
#